data_1227139b775046726451b79f4df8ba8d
#
_entry.id   1227139b775046726451b79f4df8ba8d
#
_cell.length_a   1.000
_cell.length_b   1.000
_cell.length_c   1.000
_cell.angle_alpha   90.00
_cell.angle_beta   90.00
_cell.angle_gamma   90.00
#
_symmetry.space_group_name_H-M   'P 1'
#
loop_
_entity.id
_entity.type
_entity.pdbx_description
1 polymer ?
#
loop_
_entity_poly.entity_id
_entity_poly.type
_entity_poly.pdbx_seq_one_letter_code
_entity_poly.pdbx_strand_id
1 'polypeptide(L)'
;METNPCAVRIKIINDNIEREVNNSLREQNLTAVQVRVLFLLQCAQDRTMSLKEVERHLHVSQPTAAGVVSRLEQKEYVISMTCEEDRRIKLLQLTPAGQQQCEIAIEKARMTEQRLKDGLGEEDYAHLQDLLKRVMDTLGIVPCQDQGKL
;
A
#
# COMPACT_ATOMS: atom_id res chain seq x y z
N MET A 1 16.48 9.33 -31.00
CA MET A 1 16.25 8.51 -29.78
C MET A 1 15.19 9.18 -28.93
N GLU A 2 13.96 8.77 -29.04
CA GLU A 2 12.92 9.26 -28.15
C GLU A 2 13.16 8.68 -26.76
N THR A 3 13.71 9.50 -25.89
CA THR A 3 13.79 9.17 -24.47
C THR A 3 12.38 9.25 -23.88
N ASN A 4 11.84 8.10 -23.45
CA ASN A 4 10.55 8.09 -22.75
C ASN A 4 10.54 9.15 -21.63
N PRO A 5 9.50 9.99 -21.53
CA PRO A 5 9.35 10.95 -20.44
C PRO A 5 9.47 10.29 -19.07
N CYS A 6 9.97 11.01 -18.07
CA CYS A 6 10.12 10.48 -16.70
C CYS A 6 8.81 9.87 -16.16
N ALA A 7 7.67 10.52 -16.39
CA ALA A 7 6.36 10.01 -15.97
C ALA A 7 6.03 8.63 -16.58
N VAL A 8 6.40 8.39 -17.85
CA VAL A 8 6.21 7.09 -18.50
C VAL A 8 7.12 6.03 -17.87
N ARG A 9 8.36 6.38 -17.56
CA ARG A 9 9.31 5.45 -16.89
C ARG A 9 8.82 5.07 -15.50
N ILE A 10 8.37 6.06 -14.72
CA ILE A 10 7.79 5.82 -13.40
C ILE A 10 6.59 4.88 -13.50
N LYS A 11 5.70 5.11 -14.49
CA LYS A 11 4.56 4.22 -14.71
C LYS A 11 4.98 2.80 -15.05
N ILE A 12 5.92 2.61 -15.98
CA ILE A 12 6.43 1.29 -16.36
C ILE A 12 7.03 0.56 -15.16
N ILE A 13 7.81 1.26 -14.34
CA ILE A 13 8.41 0.72 -13.12
C ILE A 13 7.31 0.28 -12.15
N ASN A 14 6.33 1.15 -11.88
CA ASN A 14 5.22 0.84 -10.99
C ASN A 14 4.43 -0.38 -11.47
N ASP A 15 4.05 -0.43 -12.76
CA ASP A 15 3.29 -1.54 -13.34
C ASP A 15 4.04 -2.88 -13.21
N ASN A 16 5.38 -2.87 -13.32
CA ASN A 16 6.20 -4.06 -13.14
C ASN A 16 6.29 -4.48 -11.67
N ILE A 17 6.51 -3.55 -10.76
CA ILE A 17 6.54 -3.83 -9.31
C ILE A 17 5.18 -4.39 -8.87
N GLU A 18 4.07 -3.77 -9.27
CA GLU A 18 2.72 -4.27 -8.95
C GLU A 18 2.48 -5.67 -9.48
N ARG A 19 2.93 -5.95 -10.70
CA ARG A 19 2.82 -7.29 -11.29
C ARG A 19 3.63 -8.34 -10.53
N GLU A 20 4.86 -8.02 -10.13
CA GLU A 20 5.70 -8.90 -9.31
C GLU A 20 5.04 -9.16 -7.95
N VAL A 21 4.53 -8.11 -7.30
CA VAL A 21 3.81 -8.21 -6.03
C VAL A 21 2.56 -9.08 -6.19
N ASN A 22 1.72 -8.82 -7.19
CA ASN A 22 0.52 -9.60 -7.45
C ASN A 22 0.85 -11.08 -7.74
N ASN A 23 1.89 -11.37 -8.51
CA ASN A 23 2.32 -12.74 -8.79
C ASN A 23 2.80 -13.44 -7.51
N SER A 24 3.56 -12.76 -6.68
CA SER A 24 4.07 -13.32 -5.42
C SER A 24 2.97 -13.54 -4.38
N LEU A 25 1.86 -12.79 -4.45
CA LEU A 25 0.73 -12.88 -3.54
C LEU A 25 -0.36 -13.85 -4.03
N ARG A 26 -0.24 -14.41 -5.24
CA ARG A 26 -1.21 -15.39 -5.78
C ARG A 26 -1.38 -16.61 -4.88
N GLU A 27 -0.30 -17.10 -4.29
CA GLU A 27 -0.36 -18.23 -3.34
C GLU A 27 -1.20 -17.90 -2.10
N GLN A 28 -1.27 -16.62 -1.73
CA GLN A 28 -2.06 -16.13 -0.60
C GLN A 28 -3.43 -15.60 -1.05
N ASN A 29 -3.71 -15.66 -2.36
CA ASN A 29 -4.95 -15.14 -2.96
C ASN A 29 -5.21 -13.66 -2.61
N LEU A 30 -4.14 -12.85 -2.54
CA LEU A 30 -4.19 -11.39 -2.30
C LEU A 30 -3.83 -10.62 -3.56
N THR A 31 -4.34 -9.40 -3.67
CA THR A 31 -3.96 -8.40 -4.68
C THR A 31 -3.16 -7.27 -4.05
N ALA A 32 -2.40 -6.52 -4.85
CA ALA A 32 -1.65 -5.35 -4.38
C ALA A 32 -2.54 -4.33 -3.66
N VAL A 33 -3.77 -4.10 -4.17
CA VAL A 33 -4.73 -3.18 -3.53
C VAL A 33 -5.19 -3.70 -2.16
N GLN A 34 -5.41 -5.00 -2.02
CA GLN A 34 -5.76 -5.61 -0.73
C GLN A 34 -4.62 -5.47 0.28
N VAL A 35 -3.39 -5.74 -0.14
CA VAL A 35 -2.19 -5.53 0.71
C VAL A 35 -2.06 -4.08 1.12
N ARG A 36 -2.33 -3.14 0.22
CA ARG A 36 -2.31 -1.70 0.54
C ARG A 36 -3.33 -1.34 1.63
N VAL A 37 -4.53 -1.93 1.62
CA VAL A 37 -5.51 -1.74 2.70
C VAL A 37 -5.00 -2.30 4.02
N LEU A 38 -4.44 -3.52 4.02
CA LEU A 38 -3.86 -4.12 5.22
C LEU A 38 -2.74 -3.26 5.80
N PHE A 39 -1.88 -2.71 4.93
CA PHE A 39 -0.79 -1.82 5.34
C PHE A 39 -1.31 -0.50 5.92
N LEU A 40 -2.33 0.11 5.31
CA LEU A 40 -2.98 1.31 5.85
C LEU A 40 -3.50 1.08 7.27
N LEU A 41 -4.19 -0.04 7.49
CA LEU A 41 -4.70 -0.42 8.81
C LEU A 41 -3.57 -0.73 9.79
N GLN A 42 -2.49 -1.37 9.35
CA GLN A 42 -1.32 -1.66 10.19
C GLN A 42 -0.66 -0.38 10.72
N CYS A 43 -0.62 0.68 9.90
CA CYS A 43 -0.05 1.98 10.28
C CYS A 43 -1.03 2.88 11.03
N ALA A 44 -2.31 2.58 11.05
CA ALA A 44 -3.33 3.38 11.71
C ALA A 44 -3.27 3.21 13.23
N GLN A 45 -3.72 4.24 13.95
CA GLN A 45 -3.89 4.16 15.40
C GLN A 45 -4.87 3.03 15.75
N ASP A 46 -4.50 2.22 16.73
CA ASP A 46 -5.26 1.03 17.17
C ASP A 46 -5.59 0.06 16.01
N ARG A 47 -4.84 0.15 14.88
CA ARG A 47 -5.05 -0.64 13.67
C ARG A 47 -6.49 -0.53 13.13
N THR A 48 -7.07 0.65 13.30
CA THR A 48 -8.45 0.93 12.95
C THR A 48 -8.54 2.17 12.07
N MET A 49 -9.37 2.14 11.05
CA MET A 49 -9.60 3.22 10.11
C MET A 49 -11.03 3.17 9.60
N SER A 50 -11.64 4.32 9.31
CA SER A 50 -12.94 4.32 8.67
C SER A 50 -12.87 3.94 7.19
N LEU A 51 -13.94 3.37 6.65
CA LEU A 51 -14.03 3.07 5.22
C LEU A 51 -13.76 4.30 4.35
N LYS A 52 -14.27 5.48 4.78
CA LYS A 52 -14.06 6.76 4.07
C LYS A 52 -12.60 7.19 4.03
N GLU A 53 -11.83 6.93 5.07
CA GLU A 53 -10.38 7.18 5.07
C GLU A 53 -9.67 6.23 4.11
N VAL A 54 -10.05 4.95 4.09
CA VAL A 54 -9.53 3.97 3.12
C VAL A 54 -9.80 4.41 1.68
N GLU A 55 -11.03 4.85 1.36
CA GLU A 55 -11.38 5.41 0.04
C GLU A 55 -10.42 6.53 -0.36
N ARG A 56 -10.23 7.50 0.56
CA ARG A 56 -9.36 8.65 0.32
C ARG A 56 -7.91 8.25 0.08
N HIS A 57 -7.38 7.32 0.87
CA HIS A 57 -6.00 6.85 0.71
C HIS A 57 -5.77 6.02 -0.54
N LEU A 58 -6.77 5.26 -0.97
CA LEU A 58 -6.71 4.47 -2.21
C LEU A 58 -6.98 5.30 -3.46
N HIS A 59 -7.55 6.51 -3.33
CA HIS A 59 -8.03 7.34 -4.44
C HIS A 59 -9.00 6.60 -5.37
N VAL A 60 -9.91 5.81 -4.78
CA VAL A 60 -10.93 5.04 -5.51
C VAL A 60 -12.33 5.46 -5.08
N SER A 61 -13.34 5.04 -5.86
CA SER A 61 -14.74 5.26 -5.50
C SER A 61 -15.15 4.40 -4.30
N GLN A 62 -16.19 4.85 -3.58
CA GLN A 62 -16.75 4.11 -2.44
C GLN A 62 -17.12 2.66 -2.78
N PRO A 63 -17.81 2.36 -3.89
CA PRO A 63 -18.12 0.98 -4.25
C PRO A 63 -16.86 0.12 -4.45
N THR A 64 -15.80 0.69 -5.00
CA THR A 64 -14.51 -0.01 -5.20
C THR A 64 -13.84 -0.32 -3.86
N ALA A 65 -13.74 0.67 -2.96
CA ALA A 65 -13.18 0.46 -1.63
C ALA A 65 -13.99 -0.58 -0.84
N ALA A 66 -15.32 -0.47 -0.85
CA ALA A 66 -16.21 -1.43 -0.20
C ALA A 66 -16.03 -2.86 -0.75
N GLY A 67 -15.85 -3.01 -2.06
CA GLY A 67 -15.58 -4.31 -2.69
C GLY A 67 -14.25 -4.92 -2.27
N VAL A 68 -13.20 -4.11 -2.15
CA VAL A 68 -11.87 -4.56 -1.66
C VAL A 68 -11.98 -5.01 -0.20
N VAL A 69 -12.63 -4.20 0.64
CA VAL A 69 -12.82 -4.50 2.07
C VAL A 69 -13.65 -5.76 2.25
N SER A 70 -14.77 -5.92 1.54
CA SER A 70 -15.61 -7.12 1.62
C SER A 70 -14.83 -8.41 1.33
N ARG A 71 -13.91 -8.38 0.37
CA ARG A 71 -13.05 -9.53 0.08
C ARG A 71 -12.03 -9.80 1.20
N LEU A 72 -11.56 -8.78 1.89
CA LEU A 72 -10.68 -8.93 3.05
C LEU A 72 -11.44 -9.44 4.27
N GLU A 73 -12.70 -9.03 4.45
CA GLU A 73 -13.61 -9.56 5.48
C GLU A 73 -13.89 -11.05 5.25
N GLN A 74 -14.17 -11.48 4.02
CA GLN A 74 -14.36 -12.89 3.65
C GLN A 74 -13.14 -13.77 3.96
N LYS A 75 -11.95 -13.19 3.97
CA LYS A 75 -10.69 -13.85 4.32
C LYS A 75 -10.34 -13.72 5.80
N GLU A 76 -11.18 -13.08 6.58
CA GLU A 76 -10.98 -12.82 8.00
C GLU A 76 -9.72 -11.99 8.32
N TYR A 77 -9.20 -11.21 7.35
CA TYR A 77 -8.05 -10.34 7.55
C TYR A 77 -8.43 -8.97 8.11
N VAL A 78 -9.69 -8.59 7.92
CA VAL A 78 -10.28 -7.34 8.41
C VAL A 78 -11.65 -7.66 8.98
N ILE A 79 -12.02 -6.98 10.07
CA ILE A 79 -13.37 -6.98 10.61
C ILE A 79 -13.93 -5.56 10.52
N SER A 80 -15.24 -5.46 10.26
CA SER A 80 -15.97 -4.21 10.31
C SER A 80 -16.73 -4.06 11.61
N MET A 81 -16.70 -2.86 12.14
CA MET A 81 -17.52 -2.46 13.29
C MET A 81 -18.23 -1.15 12.98
N THR A 82 -19.30 -0.91 13.71
CA THR A 82 -19.98 0.38 13.69
C THR A 82 -19.36 1.27 14.76
N CYS A 83 -19.07 2.53 14.46
CA CYS A 83 -18.62 3.48 15.45
C CYS A 83 -19.72 3.68 16.52
N GLU A 84 -19.37 3.61 17.80
CA GLU A 84 -20.32 3.79 18.89
C GLU A 84 -20.88 5.23 18.94
N GLU A 85 -20.07 6.20 18.57
CA GLU A 85 -20.42 7.63 18.60
C GLU A 85 -21.30 8.03 17.40
N ASP A 86 -21.06 7.43 16.22
CA ASP A 86 -21.87 7.65 15.01
C ASP A 86 -22.02 6.32 14.22
N ARG A 87 -23.22 5.74 14.33
CA ARG A 87 -23.58 4.49 13.67
C ARG A 87 -23.54 4.52 12.14
N ARG A 88 -23.34 5.68 11.53
CA ARG A 88 -23.18 5.85 10.08
C ARG A 88 -21.74 5.58 9.63
N ILE A 89 -20.79 5.57 10.57
CA ILE A 89 -19.38 5.36 10.31
C ILE A 89 -19.06 3.87 10.44
N LYS A 90 -18.66 3.27 9.33
CA LYS A 90 -18.09 1.92 9.29
C LYS A 90 -16.61 1.99 9.61
N LEU A 91 -16.19 1.40 10.70
CA LEU A 91 -14.80 1.24 11.09
C LEU A 91 -14.29 -0.14 10.66
N LEU A 92 -13.06 -0.17 10.22
CA LEU A 92 -12.35 -1.36 9.80
C LEU A 92 -11.19 -1.60 10.75
N GLN A 93 -11.06 -2.81 11.25
CA GLN A 93 -9.97 -3.20 12.14
C GLN A 93 -9.19 -4.37 11.54
N LEU A 94 -7.86 -4.28 11.62
CA LEU A 94 -6.96 -5.35 11.20
C LEU A 94 -7.00 -6.50 12.21
N THR A 95 -7.18 -7.72 11.72
CA THR A 95 -7.11 -8.93 12.56
C THR A 95 -5.66 -9.40 12.73
N PRO A 96 -5.37 -10.30 13.70
CA PRO A 96 -4.06 -10.95 13.79
C PRO A 96 -3.66 -11.69 12.50
N ALA A 97 -4.62 -12.34 11.83
CA ALA A 97 -4.37 -12.99 10.54
C ALA A 97 -4.04 -11.98 9.44
N GLY A 98 -4.75 -10.84 9.39
CA GLY A 98 -4.45 -9.74 8.48
C GLY A 98 -3.08 -9.12 8.76
N GLN A 99 -2.69 -8.96 10.02
CA GLN A 99 -1.37 -8.50 10.41
C GLN A 99 -0.27 -9.43 9.88
N GLN A 100 -0.43 -10.72 10.02
CA GLN A 100 0.54 -11.70 9.51
C GLN A 100 0.71 -11.58 7.99
N GLN A 101 -0.39 -11.38 7.25
CA GLN A 101 -0.32 -11.15 5.80
C GLN A 101 0.40 -9.85 5.44
N CYS A 102 0.19 -8.80 6.23
CA CYS A 102 0.91 -7.54 6.06
C CYS A 102 2.42 -7.72 6.27
N GLU A 103 2.84 -8.44 7.31
CA GLU A 103 4.25 -8.73 7.59
C GLU A 103 4.93 -9.50 6.45
N ILE A 104 4.25 -10.49 5.87
CA ILE A 104 4.75 -11.23 4.70
C ILE A 104 4.92 -10.29 3.49
N ALA A 105 3.97 -9.39 3.26
CA ALA A 105 4.05 -8.42 2.16
C ALA A 105 5.18 -7.41 2.37
N ILE A 106 5.41 -6.95 3.60
CA ILE A 106 6.53 -6.06 3.96
C ILE A 106 7.87 -6.73 3.67
N GLU A 107 8.02 -8.00 4.02
CA GLU A 107 9.27 -8.72 3.76
C GLU A 107 9.55 -8.85 2.26
N LYS A 108 8.53 -9.10 1.45
CA LYS A 108 8.65 -9.10 -0.02
C LYS A 108 9.04 -7.73 -0.57
N ALA A 109 8.49 -6.64 -0.01
CA ALA A 109 8.88 -5.29 -0.39
C ALA A 109 10.36 -5.02 -0.06
N ARG A 110 10.86 -5.47 1.08
CA ARG A 110 12.28 -5.38 1.44
C ARG A 110 13.20 -6.07 0.43
N MET A 111 12.79 -7.21 -0.09
CA MET A 111 13.56 -7.91 -1.13
C MET A 111 13.65 -7.07 -2.41
N THR A 112 12.59 -6.38 -2.79
CA THR A 112 12.61 -5.46 -3.94
C THR A 112 13.53 -4.27 -3.68
N GLU A 113 13.46 -3.67 -2.49
CA GLU A 113 14.35 -2.59 -2.07
C GLU A 113 15.83 -3.03 -2.09
N GLN A 114 16.13 -4.23 -1.61
CA GLN A 114 17.50 -4.75 -1.64
C GLN A 114 18.00 -4.93 -3.08
N ARG A 115 17.16 -5.43 -3.98
CA ARG A 115 17.50 -5.54 -5.41
C ARG A 115 17.84 -4.18 -6.04
N LEU A 116 17.08 -3.13 -5.67
CA LEU A 116 17.36 -1.75 -6.14
C LEU A 116 18.69 -1.25 -5.60
N LYS A 117 18.97 -1.46 -4.32
CA LYS A 117 20.25 -1.10 -3.70
C LYS A 117 21.43 -1.82 -4.34
N ASP A 118 21.31 -3.12 -4.55
CA ASP A 118 22.36 -3.94 -5.15
C ASP A 118 22.61 -3.54 -6.63
N GLY A 119 21.56 -3.14 -7.35
CA GLY A 119 21.68 -2.75 -8.75
C GLY A 119 22.22 -1.33 -8.96
N LEU A 120 21.94 -0.41 -8.05
CA LEU A 120 22.35 1.01 -8.16
C LEU A 120 23.61 1.33 -7.36
N GLY A 121 23.87 0.61 -6.28
CA GLY A 121 24.81 1.00 -5.26
C GLY A 121 24.21 2.02 -4.27
N GLU A 122 24.83 2.16 -3.10
CA GLU A 122 24.25 2.95 -2.00
C GLU A 122 24.09 4.44 -2.33
N GLU A 123 25.07 5.03 -3.03
CA GLU A 123 25.06 6.45 -3.36
C GLU A 123 23.94 6.81 -4.36
N ASP A 124 23.84 6.08 -5.46
CA ASP A 124 22.80 6.30 -6.47
C ASP A 124 21.42 5.94 -5.95
N TYR A 125 21.30 4.92 -5.09
CA TYR A 125 20.04 4.59 -4.44
C TYR A 125 19.56 5.71 -3.50
N ALA A 126 20.43 6.28 -2.67
CA ALA A 126 20.10 7.41 -1.80
C ALA A 126 19.69 8.65 -2.64
N HIS A 127 20.40 8.92 -3.73
CA HIS A 127 20.07 10.00 -4.65
C HIS A 127 18.70 9.77 -5.33
N LEU A 128 18.40 8.56 -5.75
CA LEU A 128 17.09 8.20 -6.30
C LEU A 128 15.96 8.44 -5.30
N GLN A 129 16.14 8.06 -4.03
CA GLN A 129 15.14 8.32 -2.99
C GLN A 129 14.88 9.82 -2.81
N ASP A 130 15.92 10.66 -2.79
CA ASP A 130 15.78 12.12 -2.71
C ASP A 130 15.02 12.68 -3.92
N LEU A 131 15.38 12.25 -5.13
CA LEU A 131 14.70 12.67 -6.36
C LEU A 131 13.23 12.26 -6.38
N LEU A 132 12.90 11.04 -5.98
CA LEU A 132 11.51 10.56 -5.90
C LEU A 132 10.71 11.36 -4.88
N LYS A 133 11.29 11.66 -3.72
CA LYS A 133 10.64 12.53 -2.72
C LYS A 133 10.32 13.91 -3.29
N ARG A 134 11.28 14.54 -3.98
CA ARG A 134 11.09 15.84 -4.64
C ARG A 134 10.01 15.78 -5.73
N VAL A 135 9.92 14.67 -6.48
CA VAL A 135 8.84 14.46 -7.46
C VAL A 135 7.49 14.38 -6.77
N MET A 136 7.38 13.64 -5.67
CA MET A 136 6.15 13.56 -4.88
C MET A 136 5.72 14.94 -4.38
N ASP A 137 6.64 15.71 -3.80
CA ASP A 137 6.38 17.08 -3.33
C ASP A 137 5.90 17.99 -4.48
N THR A 138 6.56 17.89 -5.64
CA THR A 138 6.20 18.67 -6.85
C THR A 138 4.80 18.37 -7.35
N LEU A 139 4.36 17.11 -7.23
CA LEU A 139 3.04 16.66 -7.67
C LEU A 139 1.97 16.78 -6.56
N GLY A 140 2.31 17.31 -5.37
CA GLY A 140 1.40 17.44 -4.25
C GLY A 140 0.96 16.10 -3.66
N ILE A 141 1.77 15.05 -3.84
CA ILE A 141 1.51 13.73 -3.30
C ILE A 141 1.97 13.70 -1.84
N VAL A 142 1.03 13.54 -0.92
CA VAL A 142 1.36 13.31 0.49
C VAL A 142 1.54 11.80 0.67
N PRO A 143 2.75 11.32 1.03
CA PRO A 143 2.91 9.91 1.37
C PRO A 143 2.01 9.58 2.56
N CYS A 144 1.45 8.38 2.58
CA CYS A 144 0.92 7.81 3.82
C CYS A 144 2.04 7.92 4.85
N GLN A 145 1.83 8.70 5.92
CA GLN A 145 2.90 9.02 6.86
C GLN A 145 3.59 7.73 7.24
N ASP A 146 4.83 7.63 6.84
CA ASP A 146 5.80 6.67 7.33
C ASP A 146 5.97 6.96 8.83
N GLN A 147 5.07 6.43 9.65
CA GLN A 147 5.32 6.35 11.07
C GLN A 147 6.34 5.21 11.24
N GLY A 148 7.56 5.58 10.92
CA GLY A 148 8.80 4.90 11.14
C GLY A 148 8.69 3.43 11.54
N LYS A 149 8.91 2.55 10.58
CA LYS A 149 9.63 1.27 10.73
C LYS A 149 9.48 0.46 9.44
N LEU A 150 10.30 0.73 8.47
CA LEU A 150 10.84 -0.29 7.59
C LEU A 150 12.28 -0.51 7.97
#